data_aaa9a8e370621946af9534cd346563da
#
_entry.id   aaa9a8e370621946af9534cd346563da
#
_cell.length_a   1.000
_cell.length_b   1.000
_cell.length_c   1.000
_cell.angle_alpha   90.00
_cell.angle_beta   90.00
_cell.angle_gamma   90.00
#
_symmetry.space_group_name_H-M   'P 1'
#
loop_
_entity.id
_entity.type
_entity.pdbx_description
1 polymer ?
#
loop_
_entity_poly.entity_id
_entity_poly.type
_entity_poly.pdbx_seq_one_letter_code
_entity_poly.pdbx_strand_id
1 'polypeptide(L)'
;MDQFSHIRTVFSIIIGLSVAHLLKGVAKIIEDPKKNPLYPTHLLWVLFTFLLVVDFWWWEFRLISVNSWNFAIYGYIILYVIIYYLICALLFPEKMKEGMSYETYYYSRNGWIFSLMALLFLMDIGDTLIKGVGYYKSLGPEYTIRIVSHVLLCLTAAATKNKKYHTFLVILFLLYNITWIFRKYFVQ
;
A
#
# COMPACT_ATOMS: atom_id res chain seq x y z
N MET A 1 -14.49 -20.33 17.70
CA MET A 1 -13.48 -19.51 16.97
C MET A 1 -13.97 -18.07 17.08
N ASP A 2 -13.15 -17.18 17.61
CA ASP A 2 -13.50 -15.77 17.74
C ASP A 2 -13.65 -15.14 16.36
N GLN A 3 -14.63 -14.25 16.16
CA GLN A 3 -14.90 -13.57 14.88
C GLN A 3 -13.66 -12.86 14.34
N PHE A 4 -12.88 -12.24 15.21
CA PHE A 4 -11.62 -11.60 14.86
C PHE A 4 -10.62 -12.60 14.26
N SER A 5 -10.48 -13.80 14.85
CA SER A 5 -9.57 -14.84 14.33
C SER A 5 -9.95 -15.30 12.93
N HIS A 6 -11.25 -15.42 12.64
CA HIS A 6 -11.73 -15.75 11.30
C HIS A 6 -11.39 -14.65 10.28
N ILE A 7 -11.68 -13.41 10.61
CA ILE A 7 -11.39 -12.25 9.75
C ILE A 7 -9.90 -12.12 9.51
N ARG A 8 -9.08 -12.24 10.56
CA ARG A 8 -7.62 -12.20 10.47
C ARG A 8 -7.07 -13.25 9.51
N THR A 9 -7.62 -14.46 9.53
CA THR A 9 -7.21 -15.53 8.61
C THR A 9 -7.44 -15.11 7.16
N VAL A 10 -8.63 -14.61 6.82
CA VAL A 10 -8.98 -14.22 5.45
C VAL A 10 -8.12 -13.08 4.94
N PHE A 11 -7.98 -11.99 5.70
CA PHE A 11 -7.16 -10.87 5.23
C PHE A 11 -5.67 -11.24 5.18
N SER A 12 -5.16 -12.10 6.08
CA SER A 12 -3.76 -12.55 6.05
C SER A 12 -3.44 -13.35 4.78
N ILE A 13 -4.39 -14.13 4.27
CA ILE A 13 -4.22 -14.85 3.00
C ILE A 13 -4.04 -13.84 1.85
N ILE A 14 -4.89 -12.82 1.76
CA ILE A 14 -4.82 -11.82 0.68
C ILE A 14 -3.53 -10.99 0.79
N ILE A 15 -3.14 -10.61 2.00
CA ILE A 15 -1.88 -9.89 2.26
C ILE A 15 -0.67 -10.78 1.90
N GLY A 16 -0.69 -12.06 2.26
CA GLY A 16 0.35 -13.02 1.87
C GLY A 16 0.50 -13.15 0.35
N LEU A 17 -0.61 -13.21 -0.38
CA LEU A 17 -0.61 -13.21 -1.86
C LEU A 17 -0.05 -11.89 -2.42
N SER A 18 -0.35 -10.75 -1.80
CA SER A 18 0.19 -9.43 -2.20
C SER A 18 1.72 -9.39 -2.08
N VAL A 19 2.24 -9.82 -0.93
CA VAL A 19 3.69 -9.92 -0.68
C VAL A 19 4.34 -10.91 -1.66
N ALA A 20 3.76 -12.10 -1.82
CA ALA A 20 4.28 -13.11 -2.73
C ALA A 20 4.36 -12.60 -4.17
N HIS A 21 3.36 -11.83 -4.62
CA HIS A 21 3.36 -11.23 -5.96
C HIS A 21 4.49 -10.20 -6.14
N LEU A 22 4.72 -9.32 -5.17
CA LEU A 22 5.83 -8.36 -5.21
C LEU A 22 7.19 -9.07 -5.23
N LEU A 23 7.40 -10.04 -4.34
CA LEU A 23 8.65 -10.80 -4.27
C LEU A 23 8.92 -11.58 -5.54
N LYS A 24 7.89 -12.21 -6.14
CA LYS A 24 8.01 -12.87 -7.44
C LYS A 24 8.40 -11.90 -8.55
N GLY A 25 7.86 -10.68 -8.55
CA GLY A 25 8.22 -9.63 -9.50
C GLY A 25 9.70 -9.21 -9.37
N VAL A 26 10.17 -9.01 -8.14
CA VAL A 26 11.58 -8.69 -7.86
C VAL A 26 12.50 -9.85 -8.26
N ALA A 27 12.12 -11.09 -7.94
CA ALA A 27 12.89 -12.29 -8.32
C ALA A 27 13.10 -12.38 -9.83
N LYS A 28 12.05 -12.13 -10.65
CA LYS A 28 12.17 -12.12 -12.12
C LYS A 28 13.21 -11.11 -12.64
N ILE A 29 13.34 -9.95 -11.99
CA ILE A 29 14.34 -8.95 -12.34
C ILE A 29 15.75 -9.45 -12.02
N ILE A 30 15.92 -10.11 -10.87
CA ILE A 30 17.22 -10.64 -10.42
C ILE A 30 17.65 -11.83 -11.30
N GLU A 31 16.71 -12.70 -11.67
CA GLU A 31 16.96 -13.89 -12.48
C GLU A 31 17.47 -13.54 -13.89
N ASP A 32 16.91 -12.51 -14.54
CA ASP A 32 17.30 -12.10 -15.89
C ASP A 32 17.33 -10.57 -16.04
N PRO A 33 18.39 -9.91 -15.53
CA PRO A 33 18.52 -8.45 -15.54
C PRO A 33 18.61 -7.86 -16.96
N LYS A 34 19.13 -8.64 -17.92
CA LYS A 34 19.27 -8.20 -19.33
C LYS A 34 17.91 -8.12 -20.02
N LYS A 35 17.04 -9.08 -19.75
CA LYS A 35 15.68 -9.12 -20.29
C LYS A 35 14.73 -8.16 -19.55
N ASN A 36 15.03 -7.90 -18.29
CA ASN A 36 14.22 -7.09 -17.38
C ASN A 36 15.03 -5.89 -16.87
N PRO A 37 15.33 -4.89 -17.71
CA PRO A 37 16.15 -3.75 -17.29
C PRO A 37 15.50 -3.00 -16.13
N LEU A 38 16.31 -2.72 -15.12
CA LEU A 38 15.88 -2.04 -13.90
C LEU A 38 15.38 -0.62 -14.20
N TYR A 39 14.26 -0.25 -13.58
CA TYR A 39 13.82 1.12 -13.49
C TYR A 39 13.76 1.53 -12.01
N PRO A 40 14.74 2.29 -11.50
CA PRO A 40 14.88 2.56 -10.05
C PRO A 40 13.62 3.16 -9.40
N THR A 41 12.98 4.12 -10.06
CA THR A 41 11.75 4.74 -9.54
C THR A 41 10.64 3.71 -9.32
N HIS A 42 10.48 2.75 -10.24
CA HIS A 42 9.51 1.65 -10.09
C HIS A 42 9.86 0.77 -8.90
N LEU A 43 11.13 0.38 -8.73
CA LEU A 43 11.58 -0.44 -7.61
C LEU A 43 11.41 0.27 -6.26
N LEU A 44 11.61 1.59 -6.21
CA LEU A 44 11.32 2.37 -5.00
C LEU A 44 9.82 2.34 -4.67
N TRP A 45 8.91 2.40 -5.67
CA TRP A 45 7.48 2.22 -5.46
C TRP A 45 7.12 0.81 -5.01
N VAL A 46 7.80 -0.22 -5.52
CA VAL A 46 7.66 -1.60 -5.04
C VAL A 46 8.06 -1.70 -3.57
N LEU A 47 9.20 -1.13 -3.20
CA LEU A 47 9.67 -1.08 -1.81
C LEU A 47 8.68 -0.33 -0.91
N PHE A 48 8.21 0.85 -1.34
CA PHE A 48 7.21 1.62 -0.59
C PHE A 48 5.92 0.82 -0.38
N THR A 49 5.41 0.18 -1.43
CA THR A 49 4.19 -0.64 -1.34
C THR A 49 4.41 -1.85 -0.42
N PHE A 50 5.57 -2.49 -0.49
CA PHE A 50 5.92 -3.57 0.43
C PHE A 50 5.90 -3.10 1.89
N LEU A 51 6.52 -1.95 2.19
CA LEU A 51 6.49 -1.37 3.53
C LEU A 51 5.08 -1.00 3.99
N LEU A 52 4.24 -0.46 3.09
CA LEU A 52 2.83 -0.20 3.41
C LEU A 52 2.06 -1.47 3.76
N VAL A 53 2.29 -2.57 3.03
CA VAL A 53 1.64 -3.86 3.29
C VAL A 53 2.07 -4.42 4.65
N VAL A 54 3.36 -4.33 4.99
CA VAL A 54 3.89 -4.80 6.28
C VAL A 54 3.39 -3.92 7.43
N ASP A 55 3.39 -2.59 7.24
CA ASP A 55 2.88 -1.64 8.22
C ASP A 55 1.38 -1.84 8.47
N PHE A 56 0.59 -1.99 7.41
CA PHE A 56 -0.82 -2.35 7.50
C PHE A 56 -1.02 -3.62 8.33
N TRP A 57 -0.33 -4.71 8.02
CA TRP A 57 -0.49 -5.98 8.74
C TRP A 57 -0.19 -5.83 10.24
N TRP A 58 0.84 -5.06 10.59
CA TRP A 58 1.14 -4.74 11.99
C TRP A 58 0.04 -3.90 12.63
N TRP A 59 -0.48 -2.91 11.92
CA TRP A 59 -1.52 -2.00 12.40
C TRP A 59 -2.86 -2.70 12.66
N GLU A 60 -3.16 -3.75 11.89
CA GLU A 60 -4.37 -4.55 12.03
C GLU A 60 -4.45 -5.35 13.33
N PHE A 61 -3.38 -5.45 14.09
CA PHE A 61 -3.42 -6.02 15.44
C PHE A 61 -4.44 -5.31 16.34
N ARG A 62 -4.70 -4.03 16.09
CA ARG A 62 -5.66 -3.24 16.87
C ARG A 62 -7.13 -3.61 16.62
N LEU A 63 -7.43 -4.34 15.58
CA LEU A 63 -8.79 -4.88 15.36
C LEU A 63 -9.24 -5.84 16.47
N ILE A 64 -8.33 -6.35 17.29
CA ILE A 64 -8.68 -7.15 18.46
C ILE A 64 -9.53 -6.37 19.49
N SER A 65 -9.44 -5.05 19.48
CA SER A 65 -10.23 -4.17 20.37
C SER A 65 -11.63 -3.85 19.87
N VAL A 66 -12.00 -4.32 18.67
CA VAL A 66 -13.34 -4.10 18.11
C VAL A 66 -14.33 -5.07 18.76
N ASN A 67 -15.25 -4.52 19.55
CA ASN A 67 -16.18 -5.31 20.37
C ASN A 67 -17.41 -5.83 19.59
N SER A 68 -17.79 -5.15 18.50
CA SER A 68 -18.98 -5.50 17.72
C SER A 68 -18.64 -5.64 16.25
N TRP A 69 -18.58 -6.89 15.79
CA TRP A 69 -18.38 -7.20 14.38
C TRP A 69 -19.73 -7.35 13.68
N ASN A 70 -19.82 -6.77 12.49
CA ASN A 70 -20.92 -6.97 11.57
C ASN A 70 -20.40 -7.18 10.15
N PHE A 71 -21.29 -7.59 9.25
CA PHE A 71 -20.92 -7.89 7.87
C PHE A 71 -20.36 -6.66 7.11
N ALA A 72 -20.81 -5.44 7.44
CA ALA A 72 -20.33 -4.23 6.81
C ALA A 72 -18.87 -3.92 7.20
N ILE A 73 -18.50 -4.05 8.48
CA ILE A 73 -17.12 -3.91 8.95
C ILE A 73 -16.23 -4.98 8.32
N TYR A 74 -16.69 -6.23 8.31
CA TYR A 74 -15.98 -7.32 7.66
C TYR A 74 -15.73 -7.03 6.17
N GLY A 75 -16.78 -6.68 5.43
CA GLY A 75 -16.69 -6.36 4.01
C GLY A 75 -15.76 -5.17 3.72
N TYR A 76 -15.77 -4.15 4.60
CA TYR A 76 -14.86 -3.00 4.51
C TYR A 76 -13.40 -3.42 4.61
N ILE A 77 -13.03 -4.22 5.62
CA ILE A 77 -11.65 -4.69 5.79
C ILE A 77 -11.22 -5.57 4.62
N ILE A 78 -12.10 -6.46 4.14
CA ILE A 78 -11.79 -7.29 2.96
C ILE A 78 -11.58 -6.43 1.71
N LEU A 79 -12.43 -5.42 1.47
CA LEU A 79 -12.24 -4.50 0.36
C LEU A 79 -10.92 -3.73 0.48
N TYR A 80 -10.55 -3.31 1.69
CA TYR A 80 -9.30 -2.60 1.94
C TYR A 80 -8.08 -3.46 1.58
N VAL A 81 -8.02 -4.73 2.00
CA VAL A 81 -6.91 -5.61 1.64
C VAL A 81 -6.90 -6.01 0.15
N ILE A 82 -8.06 -6.07 -0.50
CA ILE A 82 -8.15 -6.27 -1.95
C ILE A 82 -7.47 -5.11 -2.70
N ILE A 83 -7.63 -3.86 -2.23
CA ILE A 83 -6.96 -2.71 -2.84
C ILE A 83 -5.44 -2.82 -2.71
N TYR A 84 -4.92 -3.27 -1.56
CA TYR A 84 -3.49 -3.59 -1.41
C TYR A 84 -3.03 -4.60 -2.45
N TYR A 85 -3.78 -5.71 -2.61
CA TYR A 85 -3.47 -6.72 -3.61
C TYR A 85 -3.47 -6.17 -5.04
N LEU A 86 -4.47 -5.36 -5.40
CA LEU A 86 -4.56 -4.76 -6.74
C LEU A 86 -3.39 -3.82 -7.04
N ILE A 87 -2.95 -3.01 -6.07
CA ILE A 87 -1.76 -2.17 -6.22
C ILE A 87 -0.53 -3.03 -6.46
N CYS A 88 -0.33 -4.08 -5.65
CA CYS A 88 0.78 -5.02 -5.81
C CYS A 88 0.76 -5.71 -7.19
N ALA A 89 -0.42 -6.15 -7.65
CA ALA A 89 -0.61 -6.77 -8.96
C ALA A 89 -0.32 -5.81 -10.12
N LEU A 90 -0.66 -4.53 -9.98
CA LEU A 90 -0.39 -3.51 -10.98
C LEU A 90 1.08 -3.08 -11.06
N LEU A 91 1.86 -3.29 -10.01
CA LEU A 91 3.29 -3.00 -10.03
C LEU A 91 4.08 -4.01 -10.88
N PHE A 92 3.65 -5.26 -10.93
CA PHE A 92 4.30 -6.28 -11.75
C PHE A 92 3.29 -7.01 -12.64
N PRO A 93 3.45 -6.98 -13.98
CA PRO A 93 2.62 -7.76 -14.87
C PRO A 93 2.95 -9.26 -14.78
N GLU A 94 1.97 -10.13 -14.97
CA GLU A 94 2.21 -11.57 -15.08
C GLU A 94 3.13 -11.89 -16.25
N LYS A 95 2.88 -11.25 -17.41
CA LYS A 95 3.69 -11.36 -18.61
C LYS A 95 4.03 -9.97 -19.14
N MET A 96 5.31 -9.70 -19.32
CA MET A 96 5.78 -8.51 -20.01
C MET A 96 5.60 -8.72 -21.52
N LYS A 97 5.08 -7.72 -22.22
CA LYS A 97 5.03 -7.72 -23.68
C LYS A 97 6.46 -7.63 -24.22
N GLU A 98 6.74 -8.32 -25.34
CA GLU A 98 8.04 -8.24 -25.99
C GLU A 98 8.41 -6.78 -26.31
N GLY A 99 9.63 -6.39 -25.98
CA GLY A 99 10.15 -5.04 -26.17
C GLY A 99 9.64 -3.97 -25.18
N MET A 100 8.77 -4.33 -24.21
CA MET A 100 8.29 -3.39 -23.19
C MET A 100 9.25 -3.36 -21.99
N SER A 101 9.73 -2.17 -21.62
CA SER A 101 10.51 -1.96 -20.39
C SER A 101 9.60 -1.76 -19.17
N TYR A 102 10.14 -1.98 -17.96
CA TYR A 102 9.43 -1.66 -16.70
C TYR A 102 9.07 -0.18 -16.59
N GLU A 103 9.89 0.72 -17.15
CA GLU A 103 9.56 2.14 -17.21
C GLU A 103 8.30 2.39 -18.02
N THR A 104 8.25 1.85 -19.27
CA THR A 104 7.07 2.02 -20.14
C THR A 104 5.83 1.40 -19.52
N TYR A 105 5.97 0.21 -18.93
CA TYR A 105 4.88 -0.46 -18.23
C TYR A 105 4.36 0.40 -17.07
N TYR A 106 5.23 0.88 -16.19
CA TYR A 106 4.89 1.70 -15.04
C TYR A 106 4.07 2.94 -15.44
N TYR A 107 4.56 3.71 -16.44
CA TYR A 107 3.82 4.89 -16.90
C TYR A 107 2.55 4.57 -17.70
N SER A 108 2.37 3.36 -18.18
CA SER A 108 1.09 2.92 -18.76
C SER A 108 0.05 2.61 -17.71
N ARG A 109 0.46 2.36 -16.47
CA ARG A 109 -0.40 1.97 -15.33
C ARG A 109 -0.44 3.01 -14.21
N ASN A 110 0.35 4.10 -14.29
CA ASN A 110 0.43 5.10 -13.22
C ASN A 110 -0.94 5.63 -12.78
N GLY A 111 -1.85 5.89 -13.70
CA GLY A 111 -3.21 6.35 -13.37
C GLY A 111 -3.94 5.39 -12.42
N TRP A 112 -3.94 4.09 -12.72
CA TRP A 112 -4.56 3.07 -11.87
C TRP A 112 -3.83 2.89 -10.54
N ILE A 113 -2.50 2.77 -10.57
CA ILE A 113 -1.67 2.57 -9.37
C ILE A 113 -1.94 3.70 -8.36
N PHE A 114 -1.84 4.96 -8.79
CA PHE A 114 -1.98 6.10 -7.87
C PHE A 114 -3.41 6.44 -7.50
N SER A 115 -4.40 6.15 -8.35
CA SER A 115 -5.81 6.26 -7.96
C SER A 115 -6.17 5.23 -6.88
N LEU A 116 -5.69 3.99 -7.00
CA LEU A 116 -5.88 2.99 -5.96
C LEU A 116 -5.10 3.32 -4.68
N MET A 117 -3.89 3.90 -4.78
CA MET A 117 -3.17 4.40 -3.61
C MET A 117 -3.91 5.55 -2.91
N ALA A 118 -4.48 6.50 -3.67
CA ALA A 118 -5.30 7.56 -3.08
C ALA A 118 -6.53 6.99 -2.36
N LEU A 119 -7.20 6.01 -2.97
CA LEU A 119 -8.32 5.30 -2.35
C LEU A 119 -7.89 4.54 -1.09
N LEU A 120 -6.72 3.88 -1.13
CA LEU A 120 -6.14 3.18 0.01
C LEU A 120 -5.94 4.12 1.20
N PHE A 121 -5.36 5.31 0.99
CA PHE A 121 -5.20 6.31 2.05
C PHE A 121 -6.54 6.85 2.57
N LEU A 122 -7.56 6.99 1.73
CA LEU A 122 -8.91 7.37 2.19
C LEU A 122 -9.52 6.26 3.05
N MET A 123 -9.34 5.01 2.67
CA MET A 123 -9.84 3.86 3.45
C MET A 123 -9.15 3.71 4.80
N ASP A 124 -7.90 4.15 4.93
CA ASP A 124 -7.18 4.16 6.22
C ASP A 124 -7.95 4.95 7.31
N ILE A 125 -8.67 6.02 6.93
CA ILE A 125 -9.52 6.79 7.87
C ILE A 125 -10.66 5.91 8.40
N GLY A 126 -11.36 5.21 7.51
CA GLY A 126 -12.47 4.34 7.90
C GLY A 126 -12.02 3.18 8.76
N ASP A 127 -10.89 2.56 8.43
CA ASP A 127 -10.25 1.51 9.21
C ASP A 127 -9.88 2.00 10.62
N THR A 128 -9.26 3.19 10.72
CA THR A 128 -8.92 3.80 12.00
C THR A 128 -10.15 4.13 12.83
N LEU A 129 -11.25 4.57 12.21
CA LEU A 129 -12.51 4.84 12.90
C LEU A 129 -13.21 3.54 13.39
N ILE A 130 -13.09 2.44 12.65
CA ILE A 130 -13.55 1.11 13.07
C ILE A 130 -12.82 0.67 14.36
N LYS A 131 -11.52 0.94 14.46
CA LYS A 131 -10.70 0.68 15.65
C LYS A 131 -11.07 1.58 16.85
N GLY A 132 -11.81 2.65 16.61
CA GLY A 132 -12.42 3.52 17.64
C GLY A 132 -12.12 5.00 17.44
N VAL A 133 -13.13 5.83 17.71
CA VAL A 133 -13.01 7.30 17.64
C VAL A 133 -11.95 7.85 18.61
N GLY A 134 -11.83 7.25 19.80
CA GLY A 134 -10.78 7.59 20.77
C GLY A 134 -9.39 7.34 20.21
N TYR A 135 -9.21 6.23 19.51
CA TYR A 135 -7.97 5.89 18.83
C TYR A 135 -7.66 6.88 17.70
N TYR A 136 -8.62 7.20 16.83
CA TYR A 136 -8.46 8.22 15.79
C TYR A 136 -7.97 9.56 16.38
N LYS A 137 -8.60 10.02 17.49
CA LYS A 137 -8.21 11.27 18.17
C LYS A 137 -6.79 11.20 18.77
N SER A 138 -6.36 10.04 19.27
CA SER A 138 -5.02 9.86 19.86
C SER A 138 -3.89 9.95 18.84
N LEU A 139 -4.16 9.75 17.54
CA LEU A 139 -3.18 9.90 16.47
C LEU A 139 -2.79 11.37 16.21
N GLY A 140 -3.65 12.31 16.64
CA GLY A 140 -3.43 13.73 16.52
C GLY A 140 -3.67 14.29 15.11
N PRO A 141 -3.50 15.61 14.92
CA PRO A 141 -3.75 16.27 13.63
C PRO A 141 -2.79 15.83 12.51
N GLU A 142 -1.58 15.40 12.88
CA GLU A 142 -0.60 14.90 11.91
C GLU A 142 -1.16 13.75 11.07
N TYR A 143 -1.95 12.86 11.66
CA TYR A 143 -2.56 11.74 10.95
C TYR A 143 -3.47 12.22 9.82
N THR A 144 -4.36 13.15 10.10
CA THR A 144 -5.29 13.69 9.07
C THR A 144 -4.54 14.47 7.98
N ILE A 145 -3.55 15.30 8.37
CA ILE A 145 -2.72 16.05 7.42
C ILE A 145 -1.96 15.07 6.52
N ARG A 146 -1.41 14.00 7.08
CA ARG A 146 -0.75 12.92 6.33
C ARG A 146 -1.66 12.35 5.27
N ILE A 147 -2.86 11.91 5.64
CA ILE A 147 -3.81 11.30 4.70
C ILE A 147 -4.16 12.26 3.57
N VAL A 148 -4.59 13.48 3.90
CA VAL A 148 -4.96 14.49 2.89
C VAL A 148 -3.79 14.77 1.93
N SER A 149 -2.59 14.95 2.47
CA SER A 149 -1.40 15.20 1.64
C SER A 149 -1.09 14.02 0.72
N HIS A 150 -1.14 12.79 1.24
CA HIS A 150 -0.87 11.59 0.42
C HIS A 150 -1.92 11.42 -0.68
N VAL A 151 -3.20 11.64 -0.38
CA VAL A 151 -4.28 11.60 -1.38
C VAL A 151 -4.04 12.61 -2.50
N LEU A 152 -3.79 13.88 -2.17
CA LEU A 152 -3.57 14.95 -3.17
C LEU A 152 -2.33 14.66 -4.03
N LEU A 153 -1.24 14.22 -3.41
CA LEU A 153 0.01 13.88 -4.11
C LEU A 153 -0.17 12.64 -5.00
N CYS A 154 -0.92 11.62 -4.56
CA CYS A 154 -1.26 10.47 -5.39
C CYS A 154 -2.15 10.85 -6.58
N LEU A 155 -3.17 11.70 -6.40
CA LEU A 155 -4.02 12.16 -7.50
C LEU A 155 -3.20 12.95 -8.54
N THR A 156 -2.25 13.76 -8.09
CA THR A 156 -1.31 14.45 -8.98
C THR A 156 -0.42 13.45 -9.72
N ALA A 157 0.09 12.40 -9.03
CA ALA A 157 0.90 11.35 -9.66
C ALA A 157 0.08 10.53 -10.69
N ALA A 158 -1.21 10.29 -10.43
CA ALA A 158 -2.08 9.63 -11.39
C ALA A 158 -2.24 10.44 -12.69
N ALA A 159 -2.28 11.77 -12.59
CA ALA A 159 -2.49 12.67 -13.71
C ALA A 159 -1.21 12.98 -14.52
N THR A 160 -0.02 12.85 -13.92
CA THR A 160 1.24 13.23 -14.57
C THR A 160 2.12 12.01 -14.89
N LYS A 161 2.94 12.13 -15.97
CA LYS A 161 4.00 11.19 -16.32
C LYS A 161 5.40 11.79 -16.13
N ASN A 162 5.52 12.87 -15.36
CA ASN A 162 6.79 13.52 -15.11
C ASN A 162 7.71 12.62 -14.25
N LYS A 163 8.78 12.11 -14.84
CA LYS A 163 9.73 11.19 -14.20
C LYS A 163 10.34 11.77 -12.91
N LYS A 164 10.73 13.05 -12.95
CA LYS A 164 11.31 13.74 -11.78
C LYS A 164 10.32 13.83 -10.62
N TYR A 165 9.05 14.13 -10.93
CA TYR A 165 7.98 14.16 -9.94
C TYR A 165 7.80 12.79 -9.27
N HIS A 166 7.68 11.72 -10.05
CA HIS A 166 7.50 10.35 -9.51
C HIS A 166 8.69 9.90 -8.66
N THR A 167 9.92 10.22 -9.08
CA THR A 167 11.12 9.90 -8.30
C THR A 167 11.17 10.69 -6.99
N PHE A 168 10.93 12.01 -7.04
CA PHE A 168 10.87 12.85 -5.85
C PHE A 168 9.78 12.36 -4.89
N LEU A 169 8.60 12.07 -5.41
CA LEU A 169 7.45 11.66 -4.61
C LEU A 169 7.70 10.35 -3.86
N VAL A 170 8.26 9.33 -4.54
CA VAL A 170 8.54 8.04 -3.88
C VAL A 170 9.59 8.17 -2.79
N ILE A 171 10.61 9.00 -2.99
CA ILE A 171 11.63 9.27 -1.97
C ILE A 171 10.98 9.96 -0.76
N LEU A 172 10.15 10.98 -1.00
CA LEU A 172 9.41 11.67 0.05
C LEU A 172 8.52 10.71 0.85
N PHE A 173 7.77 9.85 0.16
CA PHE A 173 6.88 8.87 0.80
C PHE A 173 7.65 7.83 1.60
N LEU A 174 8.76 7.31 1.08
CA LEU A 174 9.61 6.37 1.80
C LEU A 174 10.19 6.98 3.07
N LEU A 175 10.79 8.17 2.98
CA LEU A 175 11.36 8.86 4.13
C LEU A 175 10.29 9.16 5.19
N TYR A 176 9.14 9.64 4.76
CA TYR A 176 8.04 9.93 5.70
C TYR A 176 7.52 8.63 6.36
N ASN A 177 7.29 7.56 5.58
CA ASN A 177 6.80 6.29 6.11
C ASN A 177 7.78 5.68 7.12
N ILE A 178 9.08 5.66 6.80
CA ILE A 178 10.12 5.16 7.72
C ILE A 178 10.12 5.97 9.02
N THR A 179 10.06 7.31 8.93
CA THR A 179 10.02 8.16 10.15
C THR A 179 8.72 7.95 10.94
N TRP A 180 7.58 7.73 10.26
CA TRP A 180 6.31 7.43 10.89
C TRP A 180 6.36 6.11 11.65
N ILE A 181 6.82 5.03 11.01
CA ILE A 181 6.99 3.71 11.62
C ILE A 181 7.90 3.82 12.85
N PHE A 182 9.06 4.48 12.71
CA PHE A 182 10.00 4.63 13.81
C PHE A 182 9.37 5.35 15.01
N ARG A 183 8.71 6.48 14.80
CA ARG A 183 8.06 7.27 15.88
C ARG A 183 6.88 6.55 16.53
N LYS A 184 6.14 5.74 15.78
CA LYS A 184 4.93 5.09 16.30
C LYS A 184 5.20 3.73 16.96
N TYR A 185 6.28 3.05 16.61
CA TYR A 185 6.55 1.69 17.08
C TYR A 185 7.80 1.55 17.93
N PHE A 186 8.77 2.45 17.82
CA PHE A 186 10.04 2.36 18.54
C PHE A 186 10.23 3.47 19.59
N VAL A 187 9.49 4.57 19.50
CA VAL A 187 9.55 5.68 20.44
C VAL A 187 8.19 5.79 21.13
N GLN A 188 7.94 4.88 22.08
CA GLN A 188 6.80 4.95 23.01
C GLN A 188 7.27 5.32 24.38
#